data_692f91eb33af55b44ef9ffef81b09d55
#
_entry.id   692f91eb33af55b44ef9ffef81b09d55
#
_cell.length_a   1.000
_cell.length_b   1.000
_cell.length_c   1.000
_cell.angle_alpha   90.00
_cell.angle_beta   90.00
_cell.angle_gamma   90.00
#
_symmetry.space_group_name_H-M   'P 1'
#
loop_
_entity.id
_entity.type
_entity.pdbx_description
1 polymer ?
#
loop_
_entity_poly.entity_id
_entity_poly.type
_entity_poly.pdbx_seq_one_letter_code
_entity_poly.pdbx_strand_id
1 'polypeptide(L)'
;MKGWATGAACLLLLTGCEDGAPERDVTQVVAANPMSDQLKALSEPTRYLGLYRAIRDNGQRCKRVDRGAYQQQYKTMAMWTAHCTDTGDHALYIAPNGDVQVSPCNDARELGLPECRAAAATAQSDGASEKE
;
A
#
# COMPACT_ATOMS: atom_id res chain seq x y z
N MET A 1 62.03 -54.86 -13.76
CA MET A 1 61.18 -55.42 -14.83
C MET A 1 59.86 -54.62 -14.82
N LYS A 2 59.72 -53.78 -15.78
CA LYS A 2 58.59 -53.61 -16.69
C LYS A 2 57.22 -53.58 -16.04
N GLY A 3 56.57 -52.38 -16.08
CA GLY A 3 55.16 -52.18 -15.86
C GLY A 3 54.78 -50.78 -16.20
N TRP A 4 54.39 -50.55 -17.42
CA TRP A 4 53.82 -49.33 -17.94
C TRP A 4 52.38 -49.20 -17.41
N ALA A 5 52.05 -48.07 -16.93
CA ALA A 5 50.64 -47.68 -16.74
C ALA A 5 50.44 -46.25 -17.23
N THR A 6 49.81 -46.18 -18.35
CA THR A 6 49.37 -45.00 -19.06
C THR A 6 48.23 -44.33 -18.27
N GLY A 7 48.47 -43.16 -17.75
CA GLY A 7 47.42 -42.34 -17.12
C GLY A 7 46.67 -41.55 -18.16
N ALA A 8 45.40 -41.83 -18.33
CA ALA A 8 44.48 -41.06 -19.12
C ALA A 8 44.03 -39.81 -18.34
N ALA A 9 44.41 -38.66 -18.87
CA ALA A 9 43.90 -37.36 -18.37
C ALA A 9 42.46 -37.18 -18.85
N CYS A 10 41.52 -37.29 -17.94
CA CYS A 10 40.13 -36.88 -18.17
C CYS A 10 40.03 -35.37 -17.96
N LEU A 11 40.03 -34.62 -19.07
CA LEU A 11 39.58 -33.23 -19.06
C LEU A 11 38.07 -33.22 -18.90
N LEU A 12 37.60 -32.94 -17.70
CA LEU A 12 36.19 -32.59 -17.45
C LEU A 12 35.99 -31.14 -17.87
N LEU A 13 35.42 -30.95 -19.04
CA LEU A 13 34.84 -29.69 -19.45
C LEU A 13 33.58 -29.45 -18.62
N LEU A 14 33.71 -28.64 -17.60
CA LEU A 14 32.57 -28.06 -16.89
C LEU A 14 31.96 -27.02 -17.83
N THR A 15 31.02 -27.45 -18.66
CA THR A 15 30.10 -26.51 -19.28
C THR A 15 29.17 -25.97 -18.18
N GLY A 16 29.46 -24.79 -17.72
CA GLY A 16 28.55 -24.03 -16.87
C GLY A 16 27.23 -23.85 -17.62
N CYS A 17 26.20 -24.52 -17.17
CA CYS A 17 24.83 -24.12 -17.49
C CYS A 17 24.58 -22.78 -16.83
N GLU A 18 24.69 -21.72 -17.60
CA GLU A 18 24.13 -20.44 -17.30
C GLU A 18 22.63 -20.60 -17.50
N ASP A 19 21.96 -21.15 -16.49
CA ASP A 19 20.54 -21.05 -16.37
C ASP A 19 20.25 -19.55 -16.05
N GLY A 20 20.13 -18.78 -17.12
CA GLY A 20 19.42 -17.53 -17.08
C GLY A 20 17.98 -17.85 -16.69
N ALA A 21 17.72 -17.91 -15.37
CA ALA A 21 16.36 -17.93 -14.89
C ALA A 21 15.67 -16.69 -15.49
N PRO A 22 14.54 -16.85 -16.19
CA PRO A 22 13.81 -15.68 -16.64
C PRO A 22 13.50 -14.89 -15.38
N GLU A 23 14.01 -13.67 -15.33
CA GLU A 23 13.58 -12.68 -14.37
C GLU A 23 12.07 -12.68 -14.45
N ARG A 24 11.44 -13.36 -13.51
CA ARG A 24 10.00 -13.26 -13.35
C ARG A 24 9.78 -11.83 -12.95
N ASP A 25 9.32 -11.07 -13.92
CA ASP A 25 8.60 -9.84 -13.65
C ASP A 25 7.52 -10.23 -12.65
N VAL A 26 7.83 -10.08 -11.36
CA VAL A 26 6.86 -10.13 -10.31
C VAL A 26 6.04 -8.86 -10.48
N THR A 27 5.20 -8.88 -11.52
CA THR A 27 4.03 -8.03 -11.55
C THR A 27 3.40 -8.22 -10.20
N GLN A 28 3.58 -7.24 -9.31
CA GLN A 28 2.95 -7.29 -8.01
C GLN A 28 1.47 -7.53 -8.30
N VAL A 29 1.03 -8.74 -8.06
CA VAL A 29 -0.40 -9.05 -8.07
C VAL A 29 -0.97 -8.20 -6.96
N VAL A 30 -1.48 -7.03 -7.34
CA VAL A 30 -2.19 -6.16 -6.42
C VAL A 30 -3.32 -7.01 -5.87
N ALA A 31 -3.18 -7.43 -4.63
CA ALA A 31 -4.20 -8.24 -3.99
C ALA A 31 -5.52 -7.50 -4.08
N ALA A 32 -6.53 -8.12 -4.67
CA ALA A 32 -7.86 -7.53 -4.75
C ALA A 32 -8.31 -7.14 -3.34
N ASN A 33 -8.71 -5.90 -3.16
CA ASN A 33 -9.18 -5.39 -1.88
C ASN A 33 -10.60 -4.84 -2.04
N PRO A 34 -11.62 -5.72 -1.96
CA PRO A 34 -13.00 -5.34 -2.21
C PRO A 34 -13.50 -4.26 -1.24
N MET A 35 -12.99 -4.23 -0.01
CA MET A 35 -13.37 -3.20 0.97
C MET A 35 -12.85 -1.82 0.55
N SER A 36 -11.61 -1.74 0.11
CA SER A 36 -11.05 -0.49 -0.42
C SER A 36 -11.76 -0.06 -1.70
N ASP A 37 -12.09 -1.00 -2.58
CA ASP A 37 -12.79 -0.69 -3.83
C ASP A 37 -14.22 -0.19 -3.60
N GLN A 38 -14.93 -0.76 -2.64
CA GLN A 38 -16.22 -0.24 -2.19
C GLN A 38 -16.08 1.20 -1.66
N LEU A 39 -15.07 1.46 -0.84
CA LEU A 39 -14.83 2.77 -0.28
C LEU A 39 -14.52 3.83 -1.36
N LYS A 40 -13.78 3.44 -2.40
CA LYS A 40 -13.53 4.29 -3.59
C LYS A 40 -14.81 4.63 -4.35
N ALA A 41 -15.74 3.68 -4.43
CA ALA A 41 -17.01 3.83 -5.14
C ALA A 41 -18.04 4.70 -4.41
N LEU A 42 -17.87 4.95 -3.11
CA LEU A 42 -18.78 5.78 -2.34
C LEU A 42 -18.68 7.26 -2.73
N SER A 43 -19.79 7.97 -2.58
CA SER A 43 -19.77 9.44 -2.61
C SER A 43 -18.84 9.99 -1.51
N GLU A 44 -18.29 11.16 -1.74
CA GLU A 44 -17.32 11.77 -0.83
C GLU A 44 -17.83 11.88 0.61
N PRO A 45 -19.04 12.40 0.88
CA PRO A 45 -19.54 12.47 2.25
C PRO A 45 -19.71 11.10 2.92
N THR A 46 -20.16 10.11 2.17
CA THR A 46 -20.33 8.74 2.68
C THR A 46 -18.98 8.08 2.96
N ARG A 47 -18.00 8.32 2.09
CA ARG A 47 -16.62 7.86 2.28
C ARG A 47 -16.01 8.45 3.54
N TYR A 48 -16.16 9.74 3.77
CA TYR A 48 -15.64 10.41 4.97
C TYR A 48 -16.29 9.88 6.24
N LEU A 49 -17.59 9.59 6.19
CA LEU A 49 -18.27 8.94 7.31
C LEU A 49 -17.72 7.53 7.59
N GLY A 50 -17.43 6.76 6.55
CA GLY A 50 -16.79 5.45 6.67
C GLY A 50 -15.41 5.53 7.32
N LEU A 51 -14.56 6.43 6.83
CA LEU A 51 -13.23 6.68 7.39
C LEU A 51 -13.30 7.17 8.84
N TYR A 52 -14.22 8.07 9.15
CA TYR A 52 -14.46 8.54 10.51
C TYR A 52 -14.80 7.37 11.46
N ARG A 53 -15.73 6.51 11.06
CA ARG A 53 -16.10 5.33 11.87
C ARG A 53 -14.92 4.41 12.10
N ALA A 54 -14.16 4.10 11.06
CA ALA A 54 -12.97 3.26 11.16
C ALA A 54 -11.94 3.83 12.15
N ILE A 55 -11.71 5.14 12.13
CA ILE A 55 -10.81 5.82 13.08
C ILE A 55 -11.33 5.68 14.51
N ARG A 56 -12.62 5.92 14.71
CA ARG A 56 -13.25 5.83 16.04
C ARG A 56 -13.27 4.41 16.59
N ASP A 57 -13.59 3.43 15.76
CA ASP A 57 -13.65 2.02 16.14
C ASP A 57 -12.26 1.47 16.51
N ASN A 58 -11.20 2.08 15.97
CA ASN A 58 -9.82 1.78 16.33
C ASN A 58 -9.31 2.58 17.55
N GLY A 59 -10.21 3.21 18.33
CA GLY A 59 -9.87 3.92 19.55
C GLY A 59 -9.20 5.27 19.36
N GLN A 60 -9.10 5.75 18.14
CA GLN A 60 -8.52 7.06 17.85
C GLN A 60 -9.58 8.16 17.99
N ARG A 61 -9.15 9.34 18.43
CA ARG A 61 -10.04 10.50 18.49
C ARG A 61 -10.15 11.14 17.11
N CYS A 62 -11.35 11.50 16.74
CA CYS A 62 -11.65 12.24 15.53
C CYS A 62 -13.00 12.92 15.70
N LYS A 63 -13.08 14.21 15.50
CA LYS A 63 -14.34 14.94 15.56
C LYS A 63 -15.12 14.78 14.27
N ARG A 64 -14.44 14.92 13.15
CA ARG A 64 -15.00 14.79 11.80
C ARG A 64 -13.87 14.60 10.80
N VAL A 65 -14.10 13.76 9.81
CA VAL A 65 -13.24 13.66 8.63
C VAL A 65 -13.74 14.65 7.59
N ASP A 66 -12.88 15.54 7.14
CA ASP A 66 -13.17 16.53 6.10
C ASP A 66 -12.42 16.29 4.80
N ARG A 67 -11.43 15.41 4.80
CA ARG A 67 -10.68 14.95 3.63
C ARG A 67 -10.30 13.50 3.83
N GLY A 68 -10.34 12.72 2.76
CA GLY A 68 -9.90 11.34 2.81
C GLY A 68 -9.71 10.76 1.41
N ALA A 69 -8.60 10.07 1.19
CA ALA A 69 -8.25 9.50 -0.10
C ALA A 69 -7.44 8.22 0.03
N TYR A 70 -7.58 7.37 -0.97
CA TYR A 70 -6.66 6.25 -1.17
C TYR A 70 -5.27 6.79 -1.48
N GLN A 71 -4.26 6.25 -0.82
CA GLN A 71 -2.89 6.67 -1.06
C GLN A 71 -2.12 5.65 -1.88
N GLN A 72 -2.06 4.41 -1.42
CA GLN A 72 -1.24 3.37 -2.05
C GLN A 72 -1.57 1.98 -1.51
N GLN A 73 -1.04 0.97 -2.18
CA GLN A 73 -0.94 -0.37 -1.63
C GLN A 73 0.22 -0.42 -0.61
N TYR A 74 -0.01 -1.04 0.52
CA TYR A 74 1.02 -1.33 1.51
C TYR A 74 0.93 -2.79 1.94
N LYS A 75 1.92 -3.59 1.56
CA LYS A 75 1.85 -5.05 1.71
C LYS A 75 0.57 -5.60 1.05
N THR A 76 -0.24 -6.33 1.77
CA THR A 76 -1.54 -6.84 1.29
C THR A 76 -2.72 -5.89 1.57
N MET A 77 -2.46 -4.74 2.20
CA MET A 77 -3.49 -3.80 2.63
C MET A 77 -3.56 -2.57 1.71
N ALA A 78 -4.71 -1.95 1.65
CA ALA A 78 -4.89 -0.65 1.02
C ALA A 78 -4.67 0.46 2.05
N MET A 79 -3.71 1.35 1.80
CA MET A 79 -3.46 2.50 2.65
C MET A 79 -4.32 3.68 2.19
N TRP A 80 -5.08 4.20 3.12
CA TRP A 80 -5.87 5.42 3.00
C TRP A 80 -5.34 6.49 3.95
N THR A 81 -5.54 7.73 3.62
CA THR A 81 -5.30 8.86 4.52
C THR A 81 -6.60 9.60 4.76
N ALA A 82 -6.80 10.04 5.99
CA ALA A 82 -7.96 10.82 6.39
C ALA A 82 -7.54 11.97 7.32
N HIS A 83 -8.09 13.14 7.08
CA HIS A 83 -7.87 14.31 7.94
C HIS A 83 -9.02 14.48 8.91
N CYS A 84 -8.69 14.46 10.20
CA CYS A 84 -9.63 14.78 11.29
C CYS A 84 -9.48 16.26 11.68
N THR A 85 -10.59 16.97 11.78
CA THR A 85 -10.59 18.42 12.04
C THR A 85 -9.99 18.84 13.38
N ASP A 86 -9.86 17.91 14.31
CA ASP A 86 -9.34 18.14 15.66
C ASP A 86 -7.98 17.46 15.94
N THR A 87 -7.67 16.35 15.27
CA THR A 87 -6.47 15.55 15.56
C THR A 87 -5.51 15.40 14.40
N GLY A 88 -5.83 15.97 13.23
CA GLY A 88 -4.96 15.94 12.06
C GLY A 88 -5.06 14.64 11.25
N ASP A 89 -3.97 14.30 10.57
CA ASP A 89 -3.97 13.22 9.60
C ASP A 89 -3.77 11.85 10.23
N HIS A 90 -4.55 10.88 9.75
CA HIS A 90 -4.48 9.46 10.12
C HIS A 90 -4.27 8.61 8.87
N ALA A 91 -3.45 7.56 9.02
CA ALA A 91 -3.34 6.49 8.05
C ALA A 91 -4.25 5.34 8.46
N LEU A 92 -5.01 4.82 7.50
CA LEU A 92 -5.85 3.64 7.68
C LEU A 92 -5.34 2.55 6.73
N TYR A 93 -5.05 1.39 7.28
CA TYR A 93 -4.60 0.21 6.54
C TYR A 93 -5.74 -0.79 6.52
N ILE A 94 -6.37 -0.94 5.37
CA ILE A 94 -7.56 -1.78 5.17
C ILE A 94 -7.13 -3.09 4.52
N ALA A 95 -7.31 -4.19 5.23
CA ALA A 95 -7.04 -5.53 4.72
C ALA A 95 -8.19 -6.03 3.81
N PRO A 96 -7.93 -7.00 2.92
CA PRO A 96 -8.96 -7.54 2.03
C PRO A 96 -10.16 -8.17 2.77
N ASN A 97 -9.95 -8.67 3.98
CA ASN A 97 -11.00 -9.25 4.85
C ASN A 97 -11.83 -8.18 5.59
N GLY A 98 -11.47 -6.90 5.46
CA GLY A 98 -12.16 -5.80 6.10
C GLY A 98 -11.57 -5.33 7.43
N ASP A 99 -10.53 -5.98 7.94
CA ASP A 99 -9.81 -5.49 9.12
C ASP A 99 -9.15 -4.15 8.82
N VAL A 100 -9.23 -3.23 9.77
CA VAL A 100 -8.66 -1.90 9.64
C VAL A 100 -7.72 -1.63 10.80
N GLN A 101 -6.53 -1.16 10.48
CA GLN A 101 -5.57 -0.62 11.43
C GLN A 101 -5.44 0.88 11.21
N VAL A 102 -5.40 1.66 12.28
CA VAL A 102 -5.31 3.12 12.21
C VAL A 102 -4.12 3.60 13.00
N SER A 103 -3.36 4.52 12.42
CA SER A 103 -2.23 5.16 13.04
C SER A 103 -2.24 6.67 12.76
N PRO A 104 -1.92 7.53 13.73
CA PRO A 104 -1.64 8.93 13.45
C PRO A 104 -0.48 9.04 12.47
N CYS A 105 -0.59 9.94 11.49
CA CYS A 105 0.46 10.12 10.48
C CYS A 105 1.79 10.57 11.07
N ASN A 106 1.76 11.28 12.19
CA ASN A 106 2.97 11.71 12.89
C ASN A 106 3.84 10.56 13.39
N ASP A 107 3.22 9.41 13.67
CA ASP A 107 3.90 8.23 14.21
C ASP A 107 4.46 7.32 13.10
N ALA A 108 4.14 7.58 11.84
CA ALA A 108 4.49 6.71 10.72
C ALA A 108 5.99 6.41 10.65
N ARG A 109 6.84 7.42 10.85
CA ARG A 109 8.29 7.27 10.78
C ARG A 109 8.83 6.38 11.91
N GLU A 110 8.36 6.56 13.14
CA GLU A 110 8.75 5.74 14.30
C GLU A 110 8.31 4.28 14.13
N LEU A 111 7.15 4.08 13.52
CA LEU A 111 6.57 2.75 13.30
C LEU A 111 7.09 2.07 12.03
N GLY A 112 7.95 2.72 11.25
CA GLY A 112 8.44 2.19 9.98
C GLY A 112 7.33 2.03 8.92
N LEU A 113 6.28 2.85 9.01
CA LEU A 113 5.15 2.88 8.10
C LEU A 113 5.39 3.89 6.97
N PRO A 114 4.72 3.73 5.82
CA PRO A 114 4.77 4.75 4.77
C PRO A 114 4.31 6.11 5.28
N GLU A 115 5.04 7.16 4.91
CA GLU A 115 4.64 8.52 5.25
C GLU A 115 3.31 8.88 4.59
N CYS A 116 2.45 9.53 5.35
CA CYS A 116 1.18 10.03 4.81
C CYS A 116 1.44 11.18 3.83
N ARG A 117 0.81 11.07 2.69
CA ARG A 117 0.61 12.23 1.82
C ARG A 117 -0.70 12.89 2.26
N ALA A 118 -0.68 14.21 2.46
CA ALA A 118 -1.91 14.93 2.75
C ALA A 118 -2.96 14.54 1.71
N ALA A 119 -4.13 14.07 2.18
CA ALA A 119 -5.24 13.82 1.29
C ALA A 119 -5.47 15.12 0.51
N ALA A 120 -5.23 15.09 -0.80
CA ALA A 120 -5.45 16.25 -1.64
C ALA A 120 -6.88 16.71 -1.36
N ALA A 121 -7.04 17.99 -1.00
CA ALA A 121 -8.34 18.60 -1.08
C ALA A 121 -8.80 18.35 -2.52
N THR A 122 -9.79 17.49 -2.70
CA THR A 122 -10.47 17.44 -3.99
C THR A 122 -10.79 18.89 -4.29
N ALA A 123 -10.18 19.41 -5.34
CA ALA A 123 -10.54 20.71 -5.83
C ALA A 123 -12.05 20.60 -6.08
N GLN A 124 -12.83 21.09 -5.12
CA GLN A 124 -14.15 21.53 -5.44
C GLN A 124 -13.91 22.54 -6.54
N SER A 125 -14.20 22.12 -7.75
CA SER A 125 -14.50 23.05 -8.80
C SER A 125 -15.75 23.77 -8.31
N ASP A 126 -15.52 24.78 -7.46
CA ASP A 126 -16.46 25.84 -7.25
C ASP A 126 -16.65 26.47 -8.63
N GLY A 127 -17.57 25.89 -9.37
CA GLY A 127 -18.26 26.61 -10.39
C GLY A 127 -19.07 27.71 -9.69
N ALA A 128 -18.38 28.61 -9.04
CA ALA A 128 -18.90 29.92 -8.77
C ALA A 128 -19.06 30.58 -10.12
N SER A 129 -20.17 30.30 -10.74
CA SER A 129 -20.74 31.17 -11.73
C SER A 129 -21.07 32.47 -10.99
N GLU A 130 -20.06 33.29 -10.87
CA GLU A 130 -20.26 34.69 -10.63
C GLU A 130 -21.07 35.20 -11.80
N LYS A 131 -22.35 35.26 -11.62
CA LYS A 131 -23.22 36.07 -12.41
C LYS A 131 -23.60 37.26 -11.56
N GLU A 132 -22.95 38.33 -11.89
CA GLU A 132 -23.34 39.72 -11.66
C GLU A 132 -24.80 40.01 -11.30
#